data_870f3ae806db1e99b3318179708e7383
#
_entry.id   870f3ae806db1e99b3318179708e7383
#
_cell.length_a   1.000
_cell.length_b   1.000
_cell.length_c   1.000
_cell.angle_alpha   90.00
_cell.angle_beta   90.00
_cell.angle_gamma   90.00
#
_symmetry.space_group_name_H-M   'P 1'
#
loop_
_entity.id
_entity.type
_entity.pdbx_description
1 polymer ?
#
loop_
_entity_poly.entity_id
_entity_poly.type
_entity_poly.pdbx_seq_one_letter_code
_entity_poly.pdbx_strand_id
1 'polypeptide(L)'
;MRLIPISLVAIVAATAIAANAPKPARPKNQDGLIKPIAADTIKLNVYADNWFVLYINGKLKVVDSIDFLPHNVVTVDILPEYPMTIAIMAKDNANAQTGLEYGNHIGDGGLILKFADGTVSNAKWKVKNYFKGPLNRDVTRPTVTHTDIPANWFAADFDDRDWAQATEFTEQRVNPKEPYYQADFKGAKFIWSDDLDLDNTVIFRTRVEAPAGYKQRWNTQPELDTR
;
A
#
# COMPACT_ATOMS: atom_id res chain seq x y z
N MET A 1 23.14 38.05 54.28
CA MET A 1 22.43 37.11 53.46
C MET A 1 22.41 37.69 52.06
N ARG A 2 23.32 37.23 51.19
CA ARG A 2 23.43 37.72 49.81
C ARG A 2 22.62 36.78 48.87
N LEU A 3 21.62 37.34 48.19
CA LEU A 3 20.85 36.65 47.16
C LEU A 3 21.64 36.65 45.83
N ILE A 4 21.90 35.48 45.31
CA ILE A 4 22.50 35.27 43.97
C ILE A 4 21.37 35.20 42.97
N PRO A 5 21.38 35.98 41.85
CA PRO A 5 20.37 35.87 40.83
C PRO A 5 20.65 34.64 39.94
N ILE A 6 19.65 33.78 39.80
CA ILE A 6 19.67 32.66 38.84
C ILE A 6 19.32 33.22 37.46
N SER A 7 20.33 33.31 36.61
CA SER A 7 20.10 33.63 35.18
C SER A 7 19.50 32.43 34.44
N LEU A 8 18.27 32.57 34.02
CA LEU A 8 17.59 31.59 33.17
C LEU A 8 18.13 31.72 31.73
N VAL A 9 18.98 30.78 31.32
CA VAL A 9 19.42 30.66 29.91
C VAL A 9 18.31 29.97 29.12
N ALA A 10 17.59 30.72 28.31
CA ALA A 10 16.65 30.17 27.36
C ALA A 10 17.42 29.53 26.20
N ILE A 11 17.45 28.21 26.14
CA ILE A 11 17.93 27.46 24.97
C ILE A 11 16.84 27.53 23.95
N VAL A 12 16.99 28.39 22.96
CA VAL A 12 16.18 28.36 21.71
C VAL A 12 16.65 27.18 20.88
N ALA A 13 15.91 26.10 20.91
CA ALA A 13 16.13 25.00 19.98
C ALA A 13 15.75 25.47 18.58
N ALA A 14 16.74 25.80 17.78
CA ALA A 14 16.58 25.99 16.35
C ALA A 14 16.27 24.63 15.73
N THR A 15 14.99 24.32 15.54
CA THR A 15 14.55 23.20 14.69
C THR A 15 15.00 23.53 13.27
N ALA A 16 16.05 22.86 12.83
CA ALA A 16 16.54 22.94 11.47
C ALA A 16 15.45 22.47 10.51
N ILE A 17 14.85 23.41 9.77
CA ILE A 17 14.09 23.12 8.56
C ILE A 17 15.11 22.76 7.48
N ALA A 18 15.64 21.54 7.55
CA ALA A 18 16.53 20.96 6.55
C ALA A 18 15.72 20.07 5.59
N ALA A 19 14.60 20.59 5.08
CA ALA A 19 13.82 19.88 4.08
C ALA A 19 13.47 20.87 2.97
N ASN A 20 14.18 20.81 1.86
CA ASN A 20 13.86 21.27 0.49
C ASN A 20 14.95 22.08 -0.21
N ALA A 21 16.23 21.89 0.14
CA ALA A 21 17.26 22.32 -0.81
C ALA A 21 17.16 21.44 -2.08
N PRO A 22 17.07 22.01 -3.29
CA PRO A 22 17.03 21.23 -4.51
C PRO A 22 18.29 20.34 -4.58
N LYS A 23 18.07 19.04 -4.69
CA LYS A 23 19.17 18.08 -4.82
C LYS A 23 20.00 18.46 -6.06
N PRO A 24 21.34 18.44 -6.00
CA PRO A 24 22.19 18.83 -7.14
C PRO A 24 21.89 17.95 -8.36
N ALA A 25 22.02 18.56 -9.54
CA ALA A 25 21.92 17.83 -10.80
C ALA A 25 23.02 16.75 -10.87
N ARG A 26 22.65 15.55 -11.33
CA ARG A 26 23.61 14.45 -11.53
C ARG A 26 24.31 14.56 -12.88
N PRO A 27 25.57 14.12 -12.98
CA PRO A 27 26.23 14.06 -14.27
C PRO A 27 25.48 13.11 -15.21
N LYS A 28 25.35 13.48 -16.48
CA LYS A 28 24.86 12.61 -17.54
C LYS A 28 25.97 11.69 -18.00
N ASN A 29 25.60 10.48 -18.43
CA ASN A 29 26.51 9.62 -19.18
C ASN A 29 26.86 10.27 -20.54
N GLN A 30 27.81 9.69 -21.27
CA GLN A 30 28.21 10.21 -22.61
C GLN A 30 27.05 10.24 -23.61
N ASP A 31 26.06 9.34 -23.46
CA ASP A 31 24.83 9.27 -24.24
C ASP A 31 23.71 10.19 -23.71
N GLY A 32 23.98 10.99 -22.67
CA GLY A 32 22.99 11.87 -22.04
C GLY A 32 22.02 11.18 -21.08
N LEU A 33 22.19 9.89 -20.79
CA LEU A 33 21.32 9.14 -19.88
C LEU A 33 21.64 9.45 -18.42
N ILE A 34 20.62 9.51 -17.61
CA ILE A 34 20.68 9.66 -16.15
C ILE A 34 19.99 8.46 -15.52
N LYS A 35 20.77 7.57 -14.91
CA LYS A 35 20.25 6.37 -14.22
C LYS A 35 19.69 6.75 -12.85
N PRO A 36 18.61 6.07 -12.40
CA PRO A 36 18.12 6.25 -11.04
C PRO A 36 19.12 5.70 -10.01
N ILE A 37 19.06 6.23 -8.81
CA ILE A 37 19.83 5.75 -7.65
C ILE A 37 18.89 5.59 -6.44
N ALA A 38 19.34 4.95 -5.38
CA ALA A 38 18.55 4.72 -4.17
C ALA A 38 17.92 6.01 -3.59
N ALA A 39 18.60 7.16 -3.70
CA ALA A 39 18.06 8.45 -3.24
C ALA A 39 16.89 8.99 -4.10
N ASP A 40 16.57 8.35 -5.20
CA ASP A 40 15.39 8.67 -6.03
C ASP A 40 14.17 7.84 -5.65
N THR A 41 14.34 6.82 -4.82
CA THR A 41 13.23 5.96 -4.38
C THR A 41 12.45 6.58 -3.23
N ILE A 42 11.23 6.12 -3.07
CA ILE A 42 10.38 6.35 -1.90
C ILE A 42 10.06 5.01 -1.25
N LYS A 43 10.06 4.99 0.07
CA LYS A 43 9.71 3.79 0.83
C LYS A 43 8.21 3.56 0.79
N LEU A 44 7.83 2.30 0.62
CA LEU A 44 6.45 1.81 0.71
C LEU A 44 6.38 0.73 1.79
N ASN A 45 5.45 0.86 2.71
CA ASN A 45 5.02 -0.19 3.63
C ASN A 45 3.63 -0.67 3.25
N VAL A 46 3.44 -1.97 3.18
CA VAL A 46 2.14 -2.63 2.92
C VAL A 46 1.94 -3.76 3.92
N TYR A 47 0.75 -3.84 4.45
CA TYR A 47 0.23 -4.99 5.21
C TYR A 47 -1.13 -5.36 4.64
N ALA A 48 -1.34 -6.63 4.38
CA ALA A 48 -2.64 -7.18 4.03
C ALA A 48 -2.92 -8.40 4.91
N ASP A 49 -4.16 -8.58 5.27
CA ASP A 49 -4.67 -9.79 5.85
C ASP A 49 -5.41 -10.55 4.75
N ASN A 50 -4.77 -11.53 4.10
CA ASN A 50 -3.46 -12.16 4.41
C ASN A 50 -2.39 -11.90 3.34
N TRP A 51 -2.74 -11.63 2.09
CA TRP A 51 -1.83 -11.62 0.94
C TRP A 51 -2.18 -10.52 -0.04
N PHE A 52 -1.18 -10.00 -0.76
CA PHE A 52 -1.41 -9.02 -1.81
C PHE A 52 -0.40 -9.12 -2.97
N VAL A 53 -0.82 -8.56 -4.11
CA VAL A 53 0.06 -8.19 -5.23
C VAL A 53 -0.20 -6.75 -5.63
N LEU A 54 0.88 -5.99 -5.87
CA LEU A 54 0.83 -4.55 -6.15
C LEU A 54 1.47 -4.21 -7.48
N TYR A 55 0.74 -3.41 -8.27
CA TYR A 55 1.19 -2.83 -9.52
C TYR A 55 1.18 -1.30 -9.43
N ILE A 56 2.14 -0.66 -10.10
CA ILE A 56 2.16 0.79 -10.32
C ILE A 56 2.35 1.02 -11.81
N ASN A 57 1.45 1.82 -12.40
CA ASN A 57 1.43 2.13 -13.84
C ASN A 57 1.46 0.86 -14.72
N GLY A 58 0.71 -0.17 -14.33
CA GLY A 58 0.63 -1.44 -15.03
C GLY A 58 1.83 -2.37 -14.86
N LYS A 59 2.84 -1.97 -14.09
CA LYS A 59 4.06 -2.76 -13.85
C LYS A 59 4.02 -3.40 -12.47
N LEU A 60 4.26 -4.70 -12.39
CA LEU A 60 4.40 -5.41 -11.12
C LEU A 60 5.54 -4.77 -10.29
N LYS A 61 5.26 -4.44 -9.04
CA LYS A 61 6.24 -3.86 -8.11
C LYS A 61 6.50 -4.76 -6.90
N VAL A 62 5.45 -5.36 -6.36
CA VAL A 62 5.54 -6.15 -5.13
C VAL A 62 4.59 -7.32 -5.23
N VAL A 63 5.07 -8.47 -4.80
CA VAL A 63 4.26 -9.64 -4.46
C VAL A 63 4.57 -9.97 -3.01
N ASP A 64 3.56 -10.19 -2.19
CA ASP A 64 3.74 -10.74 -0.87
C ASP A 64 4.30 -12.17 -0.95
N SER A 65 4.68 -12.77 0.17
CA SER A 65 5.28 -14.09 0.17
C SER A 65 4.47 -15.09 -0.66
N ILE A 66 5.13 -15.75 -1.63
CA ILE A 66 4.52 -16.80 -2.46
C ILE A 66 4.23 -18.03 -1.59
N ASP A 67 5.13 -18.35 -0.68
CA ASP A 67 4.93 -19.37 0.34
C ASP A 67 4.18 -18.73 1.50
N PHE A 68 2.89 -18.61 1.37
CA PHE A 68 1.98 -17.90 2.25
C PHE A 68 2.50 -17.71 3.69
N LEU A 69 2.77 -16.46 4.03
CA LEU A 69 3.14 -16.05 5.38
C LEU A 69 2.06 -15.10 5.91
N PRO A 70 1.18 -15.56 6.79
CA PRO A 70 0.10 -14.73 7.30
C PRO A 70 0.64 -13.51 8.05
N HIS A 71 -0.09 -12.41 7.95
CA HIS A 71 0.21 -11.17 8.68
C HIS A 71 1.58 -10.56 8.38
N ASN A 72 2.05 -10.69 7.14
CA ASN A 72 3.33 -10.13 6.73
C ASN A 72 3.27 -8.61 6.50
N VAL A 73 4.36 -7.92 6.81
CA VAL A 73 4.59 -6.53 6.35
C VAL A 73 5.69 -6.53 5.31
N VAL A 74 5.37 -6.03 4.14
CA VAL A 74 6.36 -5.82 3.08
C VAL A 74 6.78 -4.36 3.07
N THR A 75 8.09 -4.13 3.18
CA THR A 75 8.71 -2.82 3.04
C THR A 75 9.62 -2.83 1.83
N VAL A 76 9.40 -1.92 0.88
CA VAL A 76 10.15 -1.85 -0.37
C VAL A 76 10.43 -0.40 -0.79
N ASP A 77 11.54 -0.19 -1.50
CA ASP A 77 11.86 1.09 -2.10
C ASP A 77 11.37 1.13 -3.56
N ILE A 78 10.52 2.10 -3.87
CA ILE A 78 9.87 2.26 -5.17
C ILE A 78 10.44 3.50 -5.88
N LEU A 79 10.76 3.38 -7.15
CA LEU A 79 10.99 4.54 -8.04
C LEU A 79 9.63 5.11 -8.43
N PRO A 80 9.28 6.33 -7.97
CA PRO A 80 7.98 6.92 -8.27
C PRO A 80 7.97 7.53 -9.67
N GLU A 81 7.05 7.09 -10.51
CA GLU A 81 6.79 7.62 -11.86
C GLU A 81 5.41 8.27 -11.88
N TYR A 82 5.34 9.54 -11.47
CA TYR A 82 4.06 10.26 -11.41
C TYR A 82 3.54 10.72 -12.77
N PRO A 83 2.20 10.73 -12.96
CA PRO A 83 1.20 10.25 -12.02
C PRO A 83 1.28 8.73 -11.84
N MET A 84 1.06 8.25 -10.61
CA MET A 84 1.04 6.81 -10.32
C MET A 84 -0.40 6.30 -10.28
N THR A 85 -0.73 5.35 -11.15
CA THR A 85 -1.90 4.49 -10.98
C THR A 85 -1.48 3.28 -10.16
N ILE A 86 -1.95 3.21 -8.92
CA ILE A 86 -1.69 2.10 -8.01
C ILE A 86 -2.86 1.13 -8.11
N ALA A 87 -2.57 -0.15 -8.33
CA ALA A 87 -3.55 -1.22 -8.36
C ALA A 87 -3.07 -2.38 -7.47
N ILE A 88 -3.90 -2.80 -6.53
CA ILE A 88 -3.58 -3.86 -5.56
C ILE A 88 -4.70 -4.87 -5.56
N MET A 89 -4.35 -6.15 -5.69
CA MET A 89 -5.24 -7.24 -5.31
C MET A 89 -4.82 -7.73 -3.93
N ALA A 90 -5.76 -7.74 -3.00
CA ALA A 90 -5.59 -8.32 -1.68
C ALA A 90 -6.52 -9.53 -1.52
N LYS A 91 -6.05 -10.52 -0.80
CA LYS A 91 -6.79 -11.76 -0.56
C LYS A 91 -6.73 -12.16 0.89
N ASP A 92 -7.88 -12.55 1.39
CA ASP A 92 -8.01 -13.37 2.58
C ASP A 92 -7.64 -14.84 2.27
N ASN A 93 -7.18 -15.60 3.26
CA ASN A 93 -6.79 -17.02 3.13
C ASN A 93 -7.99 -17.97 3.07
N ALA A 94 -9.00 -17.59 2.32
CA ALA A 94 -10.24 -18.35 2.23
C ALA A 94 -10.16 -19.45 1.16
N ASN A 95 -10.70 -20.62 1.49
CA ASN A 95 -10.86 -21.70 0.55
C ASN A 95 -11.84 -21.33 -0.58
N ALA A 96 -11.44 -21.53 -1.83
CA ALA A 96 -12.18 -21.07 -3.00
C ALA A 96 -13.56 -21.70 -3.17
N GLN A 97 -13.82 -22.90 -2.59
CA GLN A 97 -15.09 -23.60 -2.69
C GLN A 97 -16.04 -23.29 -1.52
N THR A 98 -15.49 -22.85 -0.39
CA THR A 98 -16.28 -22.66 0.82
C THR A 98 -16.28 -21.22 1.35
N GLY A 99 -15.27 -20.43 1.01
CA GLY A 99 -15.07 -19.11 1.61
C GLY A 99 -14.66 -19.16 3.08
N LEU A 100 -14.21 -20.33 3.56
CA LEU A 100 -13.79 -20.52 4.94
C LEU A 100 -12.28 -20.60 5.05
N GLU A 101 -11.74 -20.03 6.10
CA GLU A 101 -10.38 -20.25 6.55
C GLU A 101 -10.29 -21.52 7.43
N TYR A 102 -9.14 -22.20 7.37
CA TYR A 102 -8.82 -23.38 8.21
C TYR A 102 -9.96 -24.40 8.30
N GLY A 103 -10.84 -24.42 7.30
CA GLY A 103 -11.93 -25.37 7.16
C GLY A 103 -13.23 -25.02 7.86
N ASN A 104 -13.25 -24.15 8.87
CA ASN A 104 -14.45 -23.86 9.66
C ASN A 104 -14.54 -22.43 10.22
N HIS A 105 -13.66 -21.53 9.85
CA HIS A 105 -13.71 -20.14 10.29
C HIS A 105 -14.18 -19.23 9.15
N ILE A 106 -15.00 -18.24 9.49
CA ILE A 106 -15.24 -17.10 8.61
C ILE A 106 -13.98 -16.25 8.68
N GLY A 107 -13.49 -15.83 7.51
CA GLY A 107 -12.30 -15.03 7.41
C GLY A 107 -12.47 -13.59 7.91
N ASP A 108 -11.42 -12.86 7.79
CA ASP A 108 -11.37 -11.42 7.96
C ASP A 108 -10.42 -10.84 6.89
N GLY A 109 -10.52 -9.56 6.63
CA GLY A 109 -9.70 -8.91 5.63
C GLY A 109 -9.06 -7.65 6.19
N GLY A 110 -8.31 -6.99 5.36
CA GLY A 110 -7.74 -5.71 5.72
C GLY A 110 -6.49 -5.40 4.90
N LEU A 111 -6.48 -4.21 4.32
CA LEU A 111 -5.32 -3.68 3.61
C LEU A 111 -4.97 -2.32 4.19
N ILE A 112 -3.71 -2.11 4.52
CA ILE A 112 -3.17 -0.80 4.85
C ILE A 112 -1.84 -0.58 4.15
N LEU A 113 -1.63 0.63 3.63
CA LEU A 113 -0.36 0.97 3.02
C LEU A 113 -0.01 2.44 3.22
N LYS A 114 1.29 2.70 3.17
CA LYS A 114 1.83 4.06 3.24
C LYS A 114 3.10 4.18 2.41
N PHE A 115 3.14 5.20 1.56
CA PHE A 115 4.36 5.67 0.91
C PHE A 115 4.98 6.84 1.67
N ALA A 116 6.28 6.99 1.58
CA ALA A 116 7.01 8.07 2.23
C ALA A 116 6.72 9.46 1.64
N ASP A 117 6.10 9.54 0.45
CA ASP A 117 5.64 10.79 -0.16
C ASP A 117 4.33 11.35 0.42
N GLY A 118 3.72 10.61 1.38
CA GLY A 118 2.45 10.95 2.00
C GLY A 118 1.23 10.26 1.38
N THR A 119 1.40 9.47 0.33
CA THR A 119 0.32 8.63 -0.22
C THR A 119 -0.03 7.54 0.78
N VAL A 120 -1.33 7.42 1.10
CA VAL A 120 -1.84 6.47 2.10
C VAL A 120 -3.14 5.83 1.64
N SER A 121 -3.41 4.63 2.14
CA SER A 121 -4.72 3.99 2.01
C SER A 121 -5.78 4.77 2.80
N ASN A 122 -6.96 4.98 2.19
CA ASN A 122 -8.11 5.65 2.77
C ASN A 122 -9.38 5.40 1.93
N ALA A 123 -10.53 5.89 2.37
CA ALA A 123 -11.82 5.72 1.69
C ALA A 123 -11.90 6.35 0.27
N LYS A 124 -10.91 7.11 -0.19
CA LYS A 124 -10.93 7.67 -1.56
C LYS A 124 -10.47 6.65 -2.62
N TRP A 125 -9.94 5.52 -2.21
CA TRP A 125 -9.56 4.46 -3.13
C TRP A 125 -10.79 3.80 -3.73
N LYS A 126 -10.71 3.41 -5.00
CA LYS A 126 -11.70 2.57 -5.64
C LYS A 126 -11.51 1.12 -5.21
N VAL A 127 -12.63 0.38 -5.08
CA VAL A 127 -12.62 -1.01 -4.64
C VAL A 127 -13.66 -1.84 -5.37
N LYS A 128 -13.33 -3.10 -5.61
CA LYS A 128 -14.26 -4.12 -6.11
C LYS A 128 -13.91 -5.49 -5.57
N ASN A 129 -14.92 -6.20 -5.09
CA ASN A 129 -14.80 -7.57 -4.65
C ASN A 129 -15.03 -8.55 -5.81
N TYR A 130 -14.28 -9.67 -5.81
CA TYR A 130 -14.34 -10.71 -6.84
C TYR A 130 -14.60 -12.10 -6.28
N PHE A 131 -14.45 -12.30 -4.97
CA PHE A 131 -14.77 -13.55 -4.31
C PHE A 131 -15.39 -13.28 -2.95
N LYS A 132 -16.63 -13.75 -2.76
CA LYS A 132 -17.38 -13.58 -1.52
C LYS A 132 -17.87 -14.91 -0.99
N GLY A 133 -17.69 -15.14 0.30
CA GLY A 133 -18.21 -16.32 0.98
C GLY A 133 -17.65 -16.50 2.40
N PRO A 134 -18.33 -17.30 3.21
CA PRO A 134 -19.60 -17.99 2.93
C PRO A 134 -20.80 -17.04 2.97
N LEU A 135 -21.63 -16.99 1.91
CA LEU A 135 -22.72 -16.02 1.75
C LEU A 135 -23.76 -16.07 2.87
N ASN A 136 -23.99 -17.22 3.41
CA ASN A 136 -24.97 -17.48 4.46
C ASN A 136 -24.38 -17.43 5.89
N ARG A 137 -23.07 -17.19 6.02
CA ARG A 137 -22.30 -17.35 7.27
C ARG A 137 -22.46 -18.75 7.91
N ASP A 138 -22.94 -19.72 7.15
CA ASP A 138 -23.12 -21.10 7.62
C ASP A 138 -21.87 -21.91 7.28
N VAL A 139 -21.05 -22.15 8.28
CA VAL A 139 -19.83 -22.94 8.14
C VAL A 139 -20.06 -24.43 7.86
N THR A 140 -21.31 -24.92 8.04
CA THR A 140 -21.65 -26.34 7.80
C THR A 140 -22.08 -26.60 6.35
N ARG A 141 -22.64 -25.59 5.67
CA ARG A 141 -23.10 -25.66 4.28
C ARG A 141 -22.77 -24.35 3.55
N PRO A 142 -21.49 -24.03 3.46
CA PRO A 142 -21.07 -22.75 2.88
C PRO A 142 -21.41 -22.65 1.39
N THR A 143 -21.79 -21.47 0.95
CA THR A 143 -21.96 -21.11 -0.45
C THR A 143 -21.11 -19.88 -0.77
N VAL A 144 -20.62 -19.79 -2.00
CA VAL A 144 -19.72 -18.73 -2.43
C VAL A 144 -20.18 -18.11 -3.75
N THR A 145 -19.69 -16.91 -4.01
CA THR A 145 -19.82 -16.25 -5.32
C THR A 145 -18.47 -15.83 -5.82
N HIS A 146 -18.18 -16.14 -7.07
CA HIS A 146 -17.01 -15.66 -7.80
C HIS A 146 -17.45 -14.74 -8.95
N THR A 147 -16.67 -13.72 -9.18
CA THR A 147 -16.77 -12.86 -10.36
C THR A 147 -15.45 -12.93 -11.11
N ASP A 148 -15.50 -12.97 -12.43
CA ASP A 148 -14.29 -13.00 -13.25
C ASP A 148 -13.47 -11.72 -13.05
N ILE A 149 -12.19 -11.89 -12.77
CA ILE A 149 -11.23 -10.78 -12.64
C ILE A 149 -10.78 -10.39 -14.06
N PRO A 150 -10.99 -9.14 -14.48
CA PRO A 150 -10.49 -8.69 -15.78
C PRO A 150 -8.98 -8.88 -15.89
N ALA A 151 -8.50 -9.44 -17.00
CA ALA A 151 -7.07 -9.74 -17.17
C ALA A 151 -6.16 -8.51 -17.09
N ASN A 152 -6.69 -7.31 -17.35
CA ASN A 152 -5.97 -6.04 -17.34
C ASN A 152 -6.34 -5.13 -16.15
N TRP A 153 -6.88 -5.68 -15.07
CA TRP A 153 -7.32 -4.92 -13.87
C TRP A 153 -6.23 -3.99 -13.30
N PHE A 154 -4.96 -4.28 -13.54
CA PHE A 154 -3.81 -3.53 -13.07
C PHE A 154 -3.31 -2.47 -14.06
N ALA A 155 -3.85 -2.42 -15.28
CA ALA A 155 -3.41 -1.47 -16.30
C ALA A 155 -3.69 -0.01 -15.89
N ALA A 156 -2.82 0.91 -16.29
CA ALA A 156 -2.94 2.31 -15.91
C ALA A 156 -4.22 2.97 -16.47
N ASP A 157 -4.68 2.49 -17.62
CA ASP A 157 -5.87 2.97 -18.34
C ASP A 157 -7.12 2.11 -18.12
N PHE A 158 -7.08 1.16 -17.19
CA PHE A 158 -8.25 0.34 -16.85
C PHE A 158 -9.38 1.23 -16.32
N ASP A 159 -10.59 1.00 -16.82
CA ASP A 159 -11.78 1.75 -16.43
C ASP A 159 -12.36 1.23 -15.11
N ASP A 160 -12.15 1.97 -14.04
CA ASP A 160 -12.66 1.70 -12.70
C ASP A 160 -13.75 2.70 -12.25
N ARG A 161 -14.34 3.47 -13.18
CA ARG A 161 -15.30 4.55 -12.84
C ARG A 161 -16.50 4.05 -12.03
N ASP A 162 -16.99 2.86 -12.33
CA ASP A 162 -18.16 2.26 -11.70
C ASP A 162 -17.82 1.49 -10.41
N TRP A 163 -16.55 1.45 -10.00
CA TRP A 163 -16.17 0.81 -8.75
C TRP A 163 -16.60 1.65 -7.55
N ALA A 164 -16.98 0.97 -6.47
CA ALA A 164 -17.27 1.62 -5.21
C ALA A 164 -16.04 2.31 -4.62
N GLN A 165 -16.23 3.13 -3.62
CA GLN A 165 -15.14 3.60 -2.76
C GLN A 165 -14.90 2.58 -1.65
N ALA A 166 -13.65 2.47 -1.22
CA ALA A 166 -13.24 1.59 -0.14
C ALA A 166 -13.89 2.02 1.18
N THR A 167 -14.17 1.05 2.02
CA THR A 167 -14.63 1.27 3.39
C THR A 167 -13.41 1.29 4.32
N GLU A 168 -13.35 2.29 5.21
CA GLU A 168 -12.34 2.35 6.26
C GLU A 168 -12.76 1.54 7.47
N PHE A 169 -11.82 0.77 8.00
CA PHE A 169 -12.01 -0.01 9.23
C PHE A 169 -11.02 0.45 10.30
N THR A 170 -11.41 0.26 11.56
CA THR A 170 -10.52 0.55 12.69
C THR A 170 -9.48 -0.57 12.85
N GLU A 171 -8.31 -0.23 13.39
CA GLU A 171 -7.30 -1.21 13.77
C GLU A 171 -7.88 -2.29 14.70
N GLN A 172 -8.73 -1.88 15.66
CA GLN A 172 -9.41 -2.83 16.53
C GLN A 172 -10.30 -3.83 15.76
N ARG A 173 -10.96 -3.40 14.68
CA ARG A 173 -11.85 -4.27 13.89
C ARG A 173 -11.06 -5.25 13.01
N VAL A 174 -9.97 -4.81 12.42
CA VAL A 174 -9.07 -5.65 11.63
C VAL A 174 -8.22 -6.55 12.52
N ASN A 175 -7.85 -6.09 13.72
CA ASN A 175 -7.05 -6.80 14.70
C ASN A 175 -5.71 -7.31 14.14
N PRO A 176 -4.90 -6.43 13.50
CA PRO A 176 -3.66 -6.85 12.86
C PRO A 176 -2.70 -7.49 13.86
N LYS A 177 -1.82 -8.35 13.35
CA LYS A 177 -0.81 -9.04 14.15
C LYS A 177 0.58 -8.45 13.88
N GLU A 178 1.55 -8.81 14.72
CA GLU A 178 2.95 -8.58 14.42
C GLU A 178 3.31 -9.18 13.02
N PRO A 179 4.10 -8.50 12.19
CA PRO A 179 4.92 -7.31 12.48
C PRO A 179 4.27 -5.93 12.20
N TYR A 180 2.94 -5.84 12.00
CA TYR A 180 2.25 -4.57 11.71
C TYR A 180 2.71 -3.42 12.61
N TYR A 181 2.77 -3.65 13.92
CA TYR A 181 3.11 -2.63 14.92
C TYR A 181 4.56 -2.10 14.85
N GLN A 182 5.41 -2.77 14.06
CA GLN A 182 6.82 -2.38 13.88
C GLN A 182 7.02 -1.48 12.66
N ALA A 183 5.98 -1.30 11.82
CA ALA A 183 6.05 -0.52 10.61
C ALA A 183 5.36 0.86 10.74
N ASP A 184 5.77 1.83 9.92
CA ASP A 184 5.16 3.15 9.90
C ASP A 184 3.96 3.17 8.95
N PHE A 185 2.75 3.14 9.54
CA PHE A 185 1.48 3.36 8.86
C PHE A 185 0.78 4.65 9.31
N LYS A 186 1.49 5.57 9.96
CA LYS A 186 0.90 6.82 10.48
C LYS A 186 0.17 7.59 9.37
N GLY A 187 -1.12 7.86 9.60
CA GLY A 187 -2.00 8.59 8.69
C GLY A 187 -2.74 7.70 7.68
N ALA A 188 -2.31 6.46 7.48
CA ALA A 188 -3.04 5.49 6.68
C ALA A 188 -4.25 4.92 7.46
N LYS A 189 -5.20 4.35 6.72
CA LYS A 189 -6.36 3.65 7.25
C LYS A 189 -6.40 2.23 6.72
N PHE A 190 -6.85 1.29 7.53
CA PHE A 190 -7.27 -0.01 7.02
C PHE A 190 -8.46 0.19 6.09
N ILE A 191 -8.37 -0.37 4.92
CA ILE A 191 -9.44 -0.34 3.91
C ILE A 191 -9.78 -1.75 3.45
N TRP A 192 -11.04 -1.94 3.09
CA TRP A 192 -11.56 -3.14 2.44
C TRP A 192 -12.77 -2.76 1.58
N SER A 193 -13.47 -3.77 1.02
CA SER A 193 -14.83 -3.59 0.53
C SER A 193 -15.79 -3.25 1.69
N ASP A 194 -17.09 -3.31 1.49
CA ASP A 194 -18.08 -3.08 2.54
C ASP A 194 -18.23 -4.24 3.54
N ASP A 195 -17.73 -5.42 3.19
CA ASP A 195 -17.82 -6.63 4.02
C ASP A 195 -16.43 -7.21 4.32
N LEU A 196 -15.92 -6.90 5.51
CA LEU A 196 -14.60 -7.31 5.96
C LEU A 196 -14.47 -8.84 6.14
N ASP A 197 -15.57 -9.51 6.43
CA ASP A 197 -15.57 -10.92 6.83
C ASP A 197 -15.80 -11.89 5.65
N LEU A 198 -16.52 -11.46 4.64
CA LEU A 198 -16.97 -12.36 3.57
C LEU A 198 -16.33 -12.05 2.21
N ASP A 199 -15.76 -10.88 2.02
CA ASP A 199 -15.15 -10.50 0.76
C ASP A 199 -13.68 -10.91 0.76
N ASN A 200 -13.36 -12.03 0.07
CA ASN A 200 -12.09 -12.75 0.20
C ASN A 200 -11.08 -12.44 -0.92
N THR A 201 -11.49 -11.76 -1.99
CA THR A 201 -10.58 -11.27 -3.04
C THR A 201 -11.03 -9.91 -3.49
N VAL A 202 -10.26 -8.91 -3.11
CA VAL A 202 -10.62 -7.51 -3.30
C VAL A 202 -9.54 -6.79 -4.10
N ILE A 203 -9.94 -6.02 -5.10
CA ILE A 203 -9.01 -5.19 -5.87
C ILE A 203 -9.25 -3.73 -5.54
N PHE A 204 -8.17 -3.02 -5.24
CA PHE A 204 -8.13 -1.60 -4.94
C PHE A 204 -7.41 -0.85 -6.04
N ARG A 205 -7.87 0.37 -6.33
CA ARG A 205 -7.21 1.25 -7.28
C ARG A 205 -7.23 2.70 -6.82
N THR A 206 -6.17 3.43 -7.13
CA THR A 206 -6.12 4.88 -6.93
C THR A 206 -5.14 5.52 -7.92
N ARG A 207 -5.31 6.82 -8.17
CA ARG A 207 -4.38 7.64 -8.95
C ARG A 207 -3.77 8.70 -8.04
N VAL A 208 -2.46 8.82 -8.09
CA VAL A 208 -1.67 9.73 -7.27
C VAL A 208 -0.93 10.69 -8.19
N GLU A 209 -1.15 11.99 -8.01
CA GLU A 209 -0.43 13.04 -8.72
C GLU A 209 0.93 13.32 -8.05
N ALA A 210 1.83 13.92 -8.79
CA ALA A 210 3.15 14.27 -8.25
C ALA A 210 3.02 15.24 -7.06
N PRO A 211 3.76 15.03 -5.97
CA PRO A 211 3.87 16.02 -4.92
C PRO A 211 4.33 17.39 -5.44
N ALA A 212 3.88 18.46 -4.79
CA ALA A 212 4.28 19.80 -5.17
C ALA A 212 5.82 19.95 -5.22
N GLY A 213 6.33 20.46 -6.34
CA GLY A 213 7.77 20.63 -6.55
C GLY A 213 8.53 19.35 -6.90
N TYR A 214 7.87 18.21 -7.06
CA TYR A 214 8.54 16.99 -7.53
C TYR A 214 9.14 17.19 -8.92
N LYS A 215 10.37 16.74 -9.10
CA LYS A 215 11.05 16.69 -10.39
C LYS A 215 11.77 15.35 -10.52
N GLN A 216 11.40 14.58 -11.52
CA GLN A 216 12.10 13.34 -11.84
C GLN A 216 13.56 13.65 -12.22
N ARG A 217 14.50 12.92 -11.62
CA ARG A 217 15.94 13.15 -11.74
C ARG A 217 16.66 12.11 -12.59
N TRP A 218 15.93 11.21 -13.20
CA TRP A 218 16.42 10.17 -14.10
C TRP A 218 15.61 10.17 -15.39
N ASN A 219 16.19 9.68 -16.47
CA ASN A 219 15.55 9.57 -17.78
C ASN A 219 15.74 8.18 -18.42
N THR A 220 16.17 7.20 -17.65
CA THR A 220 16.23 5.80 -18.05
C THR A 220 15.75 4.90 -16.93
N GLN A 221 15.20 3.75 -17.28
CA GLN A 221 14.77 2.73 -16.33
C GLN A 221 15.93 1.78 -16.02
N PRO A 222 15.95 1.16 -14.82
CA PRO A 222 16.81 0.00 -14.57
C PRO A 222 16.46 -1.11 -15.57
N GLU A 223 17.46 -1.68 -16.19
CA GLU A 223 17.29 -2.86 -17.02
C GLU A 223 17.24 -4.09 -16.10
N LEU A 224 16.16 -4.85 -16.19
CA LEU A 224 16.04 -6.15 -15.55
C LEU A 224 15.99 -7.21 -16.65
N ASP A 225 16.99 -8.08 -16.68
CA ASP A 225 16.89 -9.30 -17.45
C ASP A 225 16.10 -10.33 -16.64
N THR A 226 14.88 -10.60 -17.09
CA THR A 226 13.95 -11.54 -16.45
C THR A 226 13.88 -12.88 -17.15
N ARG A 227 14.81 -13.16 -18.08
CA ARG A 227 14.89 -14.42 -18.84
C ARG A 227 15.57 -15.51 -18.04
#